data_a1b8c6b7d0abf0f9617c25b351ca457e
#
_entry.id   a1b8c6b7d0abf0f9617c25b351ca457e
#
_cell.length_a   1.000
_cell.length_b   1.000
_cell.length_c   1.000
_cell.angle_alpha   90.00
_cell.angle_beta   90.00
_cell.angle_gamma   90.00
#
_symmetry.space_group_name_H-M   'P 1'
#
loop_
_entity.id
_entity.type
_entity.pdbx_description
1 polymer ?
#
loop_
_entity_poly.entity_id
_entity_poly.type
_entity_poly.pdbx_seq_one_letter_code
_entity_poly.pdbx_strand_id
1 'polypeptide(L)'
;MRTYFYRVIFISCLLLVSVFSLEGQENRIAIDSISIQQDSNKVEILGSDRLTLLKVDDTTSIQILAGRVRLRQGKALFNCDSCVLNNSENIFEAWRNVQIKDGDSIQVNARHLLYKIDKKIAYLDGGVTLSDRKAILSTPSLEYNLNTDIGIYTNGGKVVNKKTTLTSKEGYYYASLKEIYFKNDVKLNDPGYKITTDSLLYNTATQTNRFIAKTTIIDSSGRRIETKDGYYKGGKAEFNQRPTIIDGSTTITGDRIAFDDSTGTSQAIGNVVVVDTAQGTTLVTGQLFRQDNEERMLATGKPLLIFKQEKDSLYLTADTIFTAIQPNAVEKDTSLLKNTTRISVSKKDSTLRYVEAFHHVKIFSDSLQAVCDSLYYSDKDSIFRLFRDPVLWSKENQITGDTIWLYTKNKKSDRLTVFENSMIISQVDTGIYNQVGSIRMEGRFTDGNLDSLRAFGNAETIYFLQDEDSTYTGINESKSDLIDIYFSIQALERIVLRGAVSGTVWPIQQKNPAEMKLPLFKWNDLRRPKSRLDLLQ
;
A
#
# COMPACT_ATOMS: atom_id res chain seq x y z
N MET A 1 -5.84 36.01 29.32
CA MET A 1 -5.80 37.33 28.68
C MET A 1 -6.20 37.11 27.24
N ARG A 2 -7.42 37.36 26.87
CA ARG A 2 -7.97 38.57 26.21
C ARG A 2 -7.24 38.83 24.90
N THR A 3 -7.83 38.93 23.72
CA THR A 3 -9.17 39.33 23.22
C THR A 3 -9.10 39.28 21.70
N TYR A 4 -10.07 38.75 21.00
CA TYR A 4 -11.12 39.36 20.17
C TYR A 4 -10.70 40.37 19.08
N PHE A 5 -11.27 40.19 17.89
CA PHE A 5 -12.04 41.18 17.08
C PHE A 5 -11.72 41.02 15.57
N TYR A 6 -12.49 41.24 14.54
CA TYR A 6 -13.95 41.37 14.30
C TYR A 6 -14.15 41.26 12.76
N ARG A 7 -15.36 40.92 12.39
CA ARG A 7 -15.95 40.99 11.06
C ARG A 7 -16.01 42.45 10.57
N VAL A 8 -15.95 42.71 9.22
CA VAL A 8 -16.71 43.80 8.58
C VAL A 8 -17.14 43.37 7.18
N ILE A 9 -18.45 43.36 7.00
CA ILE A 9 -19.23 43.35 5.78
C ILE A 9 -19.28 44.80 5.28
N PHE A 10 -19.12 45.04 3.97
CA PHE A 10 -19.59 46.31 3.37
C PHE A 10 -20.38 46.03 2.10
N ILE A 11 -21.69 46.28 2.20
CA ILE A 11 -22.65 46.51 1.14
C ILE A 11 -22.56 48.00 0.81
N SER A 12 -22.48 48.37 -0.47
CA SER A 12 -22.81 49.73 -0.90
C SER A 12 -23.55 49.67 -2.22
N CYS A 13 -24.82 50.05 -2.13
CA CYS A 13 -25.72 50.48 -3.19
C CYS A 13 -25.40 51.91 -3.56
N LEU A 14 -25.39 52.27 -4.85
CA LEU A 14 -25.72 53.65 -5.31
C LEU A 14 -26.23 53.67 -6.74
N LEU A 15 -27.40 54.06 -6.85
CA LEU A 15 -28.36 54.78 -7.68
C LEU A 15 -27.82 55.58 -8.88
N LEU A 16 -28.49 55.36 -10.02
CA LEU A 16 -29.11 56.22 -11.01
C LEU A 16 -28.48 57.58 -11.33
N VAL A 17 -28.14 57.79 -12.62
CA VAL A 17 -28.55 59.01 -13.36
C VAL A 17 -28.88 58.61 -14.79
N SER A 18 -30.12 58.92 -15.19
CA SER A 18 -30.66 58.89 -16.55
C SER A 18 -30.29 60.15 -17.29
N VAL A 19 -29.70 60.00 -18.50
CA VAL A 19 -29.70 61.10 -19.50
C VAL A 19 -30.34 60.58 -20.76
N PHE A 20 -31.50 61.11 -21.08
CA PHE A 20 -32.17 60.99 -22.36
C PHE A 20 -31.41 61.83 -23.40
N SER A 21 -31.02 61.24 -24.53
CA SER A 21 -30.75 61.91 -25.77
C SER A 21 -31.53 61.21 -26.86
N LEU A 22 -32.52 61.92 -27.38
CA LEU A 22 -33.21 61.62 -28.62
C LEU A 22 -32.34 62.02 -29.78
N GLU A 23 -31.98 61.11 -30.69
CA GLU A 23 -31.67 61.45 -32.07
C GLU A 23 -31.88 60.24 -32.99
N GLY A 24 -32.68 60.43 -34.04
CA GLY A 24 -32.53 59.90 -35.38
C GLY A 24 -32.90 58.44 -35.64
N GLN A 25 -34.16 58.21 -36.01
CA GLN A 25 -34.54 56.96 -36.72
C GLN A 25 -33.93 57.00 -38.12
N GLU A 26 -32.82 56.29 -38.35
CA GLU A 26 -32.50 55.75 -39.69
C GLU A 26 -33.06 54.31 -39.76
N ASN A 27 -34.06 54.12 -40.62
CA ASN A 27 -34.56 52.83 -41.05
C ASN A 27 -33.44 52.09 -41.82
N ARG A 28 -32.60 51.35 -41.15
CA ARG A 28 -31.82 50.29 -41.78
C ARG A 28 -32.69 49.03 -41.78
N ILE A 29 -33.13 48.64 -42.95
CA ILE A 29 -33.67 47.32 -43.24
C ILE A 29 -32.60 46.32 -42.77
N ALA A 30 -32.81 45.69 -41.60
CA ALA A 30 -32.06 44.54 -41.20
C ALA A 30 -32.45 43.43 -42.20
N ILE A 31 -31.55 43.09 -43.08
CA ILE A 31 -31.58 41.83 -43.80
C ILE A 31 -31.38 40.79 -42.69
N ASP A 32 -32.51 40.24 -42.22
CA ASP A 32 -32.48 39.02 -41.43
C ASP A 32 -31.60 38.05 -42.21
N SER A 33 -30.43 37.77 -41.69
CA SER A 33 -29.65 36.62 -42.10
C SER A 33 -30.55 35.39 -41.81
N ILE A 34 -31.23 34.95 -42.83
CA ILE A 34 -31.90 33.64 -42.85
C ILE A 34 -30.80 32.66 -42.45
N SER A 35 -30.74 32.29 -41.20
CA SER A 35 -30.01 31.10 -40.77
C SER A 35 -30.69 29.97 -41.51
N ILE A 36 -30.13 29.57 -42.65
CA ILE A 36 -30.49 28.32 -43.28
C ILE A 36 -30.21 27.26 -42.23
N GLN A 37 -31.25 26.83 -41.57
CA GLN A 37 -31.21 25.70 -40.63
C GLN A 37 -30.78 24.53 -41.51
N GLN A 38 -29.49 24.24 -41.54
CA GLN A 38 -28.87 23.21 -42.34
C GLN A 38 -29.53 21.89 -41.92
N ASP A 39 -30.35 21.35 -42.80
CA ASP A 39 -31.03 20.06 -42.53
C ASP A 39 -29.96 18.97 -42.33
N SER A 40 -29.70 18.69 -41.05
CA SER A 40 -28.60 17.82 -40.62
C SER A 40 -28.79 16.37 -41.10
N ASN A 41 -29.90 16.07 -41.76
CA ASN A 41 -30.24 14.75 -42.25
C ASN A 41 -29.93 14.57 -43.75
N LYS A 42 -29.53 15.62 -44.45
CA LYS A 42 -29.18 15.50 -45.88
C LYS A 42 -27.68 15.27 -46.06
N VAL A 43 -27.36 14.38 -47.01
CA VAL A 43 -26.00 14.19 -47.51
C VAL A 43 -25.79 15.11 -48.71
N GLU A 44 -24.81 16.02 -48.65
CA GLU A 44 -24.42 16.92 -49.72
C GLU A 44 -23.27 16.30 -50.53
N ILE A 45 -23.40 16.30 -51.86
CA ILE A 45 -22.31 15.91 -52.75
C ILE A 45 -21.44 17.16 -53.00
N LEU A 46 -20.22 17.14 -52.43
CA LEU A 46 -19.26 18.24 -52.60
C LEU A 46 -18.44 18.12 -53.88
N GLY A 47 -18.35 16.90 -54.46
CA GLY A 47 -17.66 16.69 -55.72
C GLY A 47 -17.43 15.20 -56.03
N SER A 48 -17.28 14.91 -57.30
CA SER A 48 -16.85 13.64 -57.88
C SER A 48 -16.40 13.88 -59.32
N ASP A 49 -15.62 12.96 -59.89
CA ASP A 49 -15.21 13.07 -61.30
C ASP A 49 -16.35 12.69 -62.23
N ARG A 50 -17.25 11.80 -61.79
CA ARG A 50 -18.41 11.35 -62.58
C ARG A 50 -19.60 11.07 -61.63
N LEU A 51 -20.78 11.57 -62.05
CA LEU A 51 -22.08 11.26 -61.43
C LEU A 51 -22.98 10.61 -62.50
N THR A 52 -23.52 9.48 -62.17
CA THR A 52 -24.52 8.76 -62.98
C THR A 52 -25.80 8.63 -62.20
N LEU A 53 -26.92 9.06 -62.77
CA LEU A 53 -28.25 8.87 -62.19
C LEU A 53 -28.90 7.67 -62.87
N LEU A 54 -29.32 6.69 -62.08
CA LEU A 54 -29.99 5.48 -62.53
C LEU A 54 -31.39 5.44 -61.91
N LYS A 55 -32.43 5.48 -62.79
CA LYS A 55 -33.80 5.25 -62.35
C LYS A 55 -34.03 3.73 -62.35
N VAL A 56 -34.25 3.14 -61.15
CA VAL A 56 -34.47 1.70 -60.96
C VAL A 56 -35.94 1.36 -61.17
N ASP A 57 -36.85 2.17 -60.64
CA ASP A 57 -38.30 2.13 -60.77
C ASP A 57 -38.89 3.55 -60.61
N ASP A 58 -40.25 3.66 -60.54
CA ASP A 58 -40.92 4.97 -60.46
C ASP A 58 -40.69 5.73 -59.14
N THR A 59 -40.24 5.02 -58.12
CA THR A 59 -40.00 5.56 -56.78
C THR A 59 -38.53 5.58 -56.37
N THR A 60 -37.69 4.75 -57.01
CA THR A 60 -36.30 4.52 -56.64
C THR A 60 -35.34 5.07 -57.68
N SER A 61 -34.49 5.99 -57.25
CA SER A 61 -33.36 6.49 -58.03
C SER A 61 -32.05 6.33 -57.26
N ILE A 62 -31.04 5.82 -57.95
CA ILE A 62 -29.70 5.58 -57.38
C ILE A 62 -28.73 6.58 -58.03
N GLN A 63 -27.86 7.16 -57.23
CA GLN A 63 -26.77 8.02 -57.66
C GLN A 63 -25.45 7.26 -57.54
N ILE A 64 -24.74 7.08 -58.65
CA ILE A 64 -23.43 6.42 -58.69
C ILE A 64 -22.37 7.50 -58.91
N LEU A 65 -21.49 7.67 -57.92
CA LEU A 65 -20.38 8.61 -57.98
C LEU A 65 -19.06 7.85 -58.15
N ALA A 66 -18.18 8.35 -58.99
CA ALA A 66 -16.88 7.72 -59.22
C ALA A 66 -15.78 8.78 -59.39
N GLY A 67 -14.62 8.51 -58.80
CA GLY A 67 -13.43 9.35 -58.83
C GLY A 67 -13.50 10.51 -57.84
N ARG A 68 -12.58 10.53 -56.88
CA ARG A 68 -12.40 11.61 -55.89
C ARG A 68 -13.70 12.08 -55.21
N VAL A 69 -14.54 11.13 -54.83
CA VAL A 69 -15.85 11.39 -54.23
C VAL A 69 -15.70 12.11 -52.89
N ARG A 70 -16.44 13.18 -52.72
CA ARG A 70 -16.51 13.95 -51.46
C ARG A 70 -17.97 14.22 -51.10
N LEU A 71 -18.37 13.74 -49.92
CA LEU A 71 -19.72 13.94 -49.38
C LEU A 71 -19.63 14.65 -48.01
N ARG A 72 -20.69 15.32 -47.61
CA ARG A 72 -20.83 15.97 -46.32
C ARG A 72 -22.19 15.70 -45.69
N GLN A 73 -22.22 15.40 -44.40
CA GLN A 73 -23.43 15.44 -43.57
C GLN A 73 -23.12 16.15 -42.26
N GLY A 74 -23.69 17.32 -42.05
CA GLY A 74 -23.38 18.17 -40.91
C GLY A 74 -21.88 18.49 -40.81
N LYS A 75 -21.24 18.11 -39.72
CA LYS A 75 -19.78 18.30 -39.48
C LYS A 75 -18.92 17.19 -40.11
N ALA A 76 -19.53 16.06 -40.52
CA ALA A 76 -18.80 14.91 -41.02
C ALA A 76 -18.52 15.04 -42.52
N LEU A 77 -17.28 14.77 -42.90
CA LEU A 77 -16.82 14.69 -44.28
C LEU A 77 -16.48 13.26 -44.65
N PHE A 78 -16.95 12.79 -45.79
CA PHE A 78 -16.69 11.46 -46.34
C PHE A 78 -15.93 11.60 -47.64
N ASN A 79 -14.83 10.88 -47.78
CA ASN A 79 -14.07 10.77 -49.02
C ASN A 79 -13.97 9.29 -49.42
N CYS A 80 -14.02 8.98 -50.71
CA CYS A 80 -13.82 7.64 -51.24
C CYS A 80 -13.53 7.69 -52.74
N ASP A 81 -13.19 6.52 -53.34
CA ASP A 81 -12.98 6.42 -54.79
C ASP A 81 -14.29 6.23 -55.52
N SER A 82 -15.26 5.53 -54.94
CA SER A 82 -16.58 5.32 -55.52
C SER A 82 -17.65 5.20 -54.42
N CYS A 83 -18.86 5.62 -54.77
CA CYS A 83 -19.99 5.59 -53.87
C CYS A 83 -21.29 5.38 -54.63
N VAL A 84 -22.21 4.61 -54.05
CA VAL A 84 -23.59 4.46 -54.48
C VAL A 84 -24.50 5.03 -53.42
N LEU A 85 -25.27 6.05 -53.76
CA LEU A 85 -26.22 6.71 -52.86
C LEU A 85 -27.64 6.26 -53.25
N ASN A 86 -28.33 5.59 -52.34
CA ASN A 86 -29.71 5.19 -52.44
C ASN A 86 -30.59 6.03 -51.50
N ASN A 87 -31.23 7.05 -52.07
CA ASN A 87 -32.06 7.98 -51.30
C ASN A 87 -33.34 7.32 -50.76
N SER A 88 -33.86 6.31 -51.46
CA SER A 88 -35.10 5.62 -51.04
C SER A 88 -34.90 4.77 -49.79
N GLU A 89 -33.70 4.21 -49.61
CA GLU A 89 -33.33 3.42 -48.44
C GLU A 89 -32.59 4.27 -47.37
N ASN A 90 -32.30 5.53 -47.65
CA ASN A 90 -31.52 6.41 -46.79
C ASN A 90 -30.14 5.83 -46.43
N ILE A 91 -29.46 5.23 -47.44
CA ILE A 91 -28.11 4.67 -47.30
C ILE A 91 -27.20 5.20 -48.40
N PHE A 92 -25.89 5.19 -48.09
CA PHE A 92 -24.87 5.15 -49.13
C PHE A 92 -23.81 4.10 -48.83
N GLU A 93 -23.27 3.55 -49.86
CA GLU A 93 -22.22 2.55 -49.80
C GLU A 93 -21.00 3.04 -50.56
N ALA A 94 -19.81 2.95 -49.94
CA ALA A 94 -18.59 3.55 -50.46
C ALA A 94 -17.43 2.55 -50.44
N TRP A 95 -16.61 2.57 -51.50
CA TRP A 95 -15.52 1.63 -51.69
C TRP A 95 -14.21 2.33 -52.01
N ARG A 96 -13.13 1.72 -51.49
CA ARG A 96 -11.74 2.11 -51.67
C ARG A 96 -11.43 3.49 -51.11
N ASN A 97 -10.30 3.58 -50.41
CA ASN A 97 -9.82 4.81 -49.81
C ASN A 97 -10.88 5.59 -49.03
N VAL A 98 -11.78 4.84 -48.36
CA VAL A 98 -12.84 5.44 -47.54
C VAL A 98 -12.20 6.17 -46.36
N GLN A 99 -12.57 7.44 -46.21
CA GLN A 99 -12.15 8.27 -45.09
C GLN A 99 -13.36 9.04 -44.54
N ILE A 100 -13.59 8.95 -43.25
CA ILE A 100 -14.53 9.81 -42.50
C ILE A 100 -13.72 10.76 -41.65
N LYS A 101 -13.99 12.05 -41.75
CA LYS A 101 -13.51 13.08 -40.82
C LYS A 101 -14.69 13.62 -40.03
N ASP A 102 -14.70 13.40 -38.71
CA ASP A 102 -15.77 13.85 -37.85
C ASP A 102 -15.22 14.93 -36.89
N GLY A 103 -15.59 16.16 -37.19
CA GLY A 103 -14.99 17.32 -36.57
C GLY A 103 -13.47 17.40 -36.82
N ASP A 104 -12.75 18.05 -35.87
CA ASP A 104 -11.31 18.32 -36.04
C ASP A 104 -10.41 17.21 -35.54
N SER A 105 -10.92 16.27 -34.74
CA SER A 105 -10.08 15.32 -34.01
C SER A 105 -10.23 13.86 -34.43
N ILE A 106 -11.36 13.44 -34.99
CA ILE A 106 -11.62 12.05 -35.33
C ILE A 106 -11.44 11.82 -36.82
N GLN A 107 -10.64 10.81 -37.16
CA GLN A 107 -10.47 10.33 -38.50
C GLN A 107 -10.62 8.81 -38.53
N VAL A 108 -11.50 8.33 -39.38
CA VAL A 108 -11.68 6.87 -39.65
C VAL A 108 -11.31 6.58 -41.08
N ASN A 109 -10.51 5.54 -41.32
CA ASN A 109 -10.19 5.05 -42.66
C ASN A 109 -10.59 3.58 -42.79
N ALA A 110 -11.08 3.18 -43.97
CA ALA A 110 -11.48 1.81 -44.25
C ALA A 110 -11.38 1.52 -45.76
N ARG A 111 -11.65 0.27 -46.18
CA ARG A 111 -11.78 -0.08 -47.59
C ARG A 111 -13.21 -0.05 -48.05
N HIS A 112 -14.16 -0.26 -47.14
CA HIS A 112 -15.57 -0.31 -47.43
C HIS A 112 -16.36 0.38 -46.29
N LEU A 113 -17.48 1.00 -46.63
CA LEU A 113 -18.40 1.69 -45.76
C LEU A 113 -19.82 1.48 -46.22
N LEU A 114 -20.69 1.00 -45.35
CA LEU A 114 -22.14 1.11 -45.47
C LEU A 114 -22.62 2.17 -44.45
N TYR A 115 -23.21 3.27 -44.89
CA TYR A 115 -23.64 4.37 -44.06
C TYR A 115 -25.17 4.52 -44.05
N LYS A 116 -25.78 4.51 -42.87
CA LYS A 116 -27.20 4.79 -42.67
C LYS A 116 -27.38 6.28 -42.39
N ILE A 117 -27.92 7.01 -43.34
CA ILE A 117 -27.96 8.47 -43.36
C ILE A 117 -28.84 9.02 -42.22
N ASP A 118 -30.04 8.46 -42.05
CA ASP A 118 -31.01 8.84 -41.02
C ASP A 118 -30.51 8.59 -39.60
N LYS A 119 -29.83 7.45 -39.40
CA LYS A 119 -29.28 7.02 -38.11
C LYS A 119 -27.89 7.59 -37.82
N LYS A 120 -27.19 8.09 -38.85
CA LYS A 120 -25.79 8.55 -38.81
C LYS A 120 -24.85 7.47 -38.26
N ILE A 121 -25.08 6.20 -38.69
CA ILE A 121 -24.25 5.06 -38.29
C ILE A 121 -23.44 4.58 -39.50
N ALA A 122 -22.14 4.48 -39.33
CA ALA A 122 -21.18 3.98 -40.29
C ALA A 122 -20.77 2.54 -39.92
N TYR A 123 -21.00 1.58 -40.81
CA TYR A 123 -20.48 0.22 -40.74
C TYR A 123 -19.27 0.14 -41.66
N LEU A 124 -18.09 -0.03 -41.08
CA LEU A 124 -16.82 -0.01 -41.82
C LEU A 124 -16.14 -1.37 -41.74
N ASP A 125 -15.53 -1.81 -42.82
CA ASP A 125 -14.78 -3.04 -42.88
C ASP A 125 -13.59 -2.98 -43.86
N GLY A 126 -12.90 -4.13 -44.01
CA GLY A 126 -11.73 -4.24 -44.87
C GLY A 126 -10.43 -3.68 -44.25
N GLY A 127 -10.34 -3.66 -42.92
CA GLY A 127 -9.22 -3.12 -42.18
C GLY A 127 -9.44 -1.65 -41.86
N VAL A 128 -9.99 -1.42 -40.68
CA VAL A 128 -10.40 -0.07 -40.21
C VAL A 128 -9.36 0.50 -39.27
N THR A 129 -9.07 1.78 -39.43
CA THR A 129 -8.29 2.57 -38.44
C THR A 129 -9.10 3.78 -38.01
N LEU A 130 -9.16 3.99 -36.66
CA LEU A 130 -9.74 5.19 -36.07
C LEU A 130 -8.67 5.91 -35.28
N SER A 131 -8.51 7.21 -35.49
CA SER A 131 -7.52 8.05 -34.79
C SER A 131 -8.17 9.28 -34.17
N ASP A 132 -7.76 9.60 -32.93
CA ASP A 132 -8.12 10.81 -32.19
C ASP A 132 -6.94 11.77 -32.04
N ARG A 133 -5.90 11.66 -32.87
CA ARG A 133 -4.60 12.36 -32.78
C ARG A 133 -3.71 11.95 -31.59
N LYS A 134 -4.19 11.12 -30.66
CA LYS A 134 -3.42 10.61 -29.51
C LYS A 134 -3.18 9.11 -29.64
N ALA A 135 -4.21 8.40 -30.04
CA ALA A 135 -4.19 6.96 -30.20
C ALA A 135 -4.72 6.55 -31.59
N ILE A 136 -4.32 5.38 -32.03
CA ILE A 136 -4.79 4.75 -33.27
C ILE A 136 -5.36 3.38 -32.89
N LEU A 137 -6.66 3.21 -33.10
CA LEU A 137 -7.34 1.91 -33.08
C LEU A 137 -7.23 1.29 -34.47
N SER A 138 -6.87 0.02 -34.55
CA SER A 138 -6.90 -0.81 -35.75
C SER A 138 -7.77 -2.03 -35.47
N THR A 139 -8.75 -2.33 -36.35
CA THR A 139 -9.69 -3.45 -36.23
C THR A 139 -10.12 -3.95 -37.62
N PRO A 140 -10.52 -5.20 -37.76
CA PRO A 140 -11.09 -5.70 -39.03
C PRO A 140 -12.36 -4.96 -39.44
N SER A 141 -13.26 -4.64 -38.50
CA SER A 141 -14.52 -3.95 -38.71
C SER A 141 -14.86 -3.02 -37.55
N LEU A 142 -15.60 -1.93 -37.82
CA LEU A 142 -16.01 -0.92 -36.85
C LEU A 142 -17.43 -0.44 -37.17
N GLU A 143 -18.27 -0.40 -36.16
CA GLU A 143 -19.50 0.39 -36.18
C GLU A 143 -19.18 1.75 -35.54
N TYR A 144 -19.42 2.87 -36.23
CA TYR A 144 -19.19 4.21 -35.70
C TYR A 144 -20.46 5.04 -35.79
N ASN A 145 -20.96 5.47 -34.65
CA ASN A 145 -22.14 6.32 -34.53
C ASN A 145 -21.72 7.80 -34.42
N LEU A 146 -22.00 8.57 -35.46
CA LEU A 146 -21.63 9.98 -35.55
C LEU A 146 -22.48 10.91 -34.65
N ASN A 147 -23.64 10.46 -34.15
CA ASN A 147 -24.45 11.25 -33.22
C ASN A 147 -23.88 11.19 -31.80
N THR A 148 -23.34 10.03 -31.42
CA THR A 148 -22.86 9.77 -30.04
C THR A 148 -21.35 9.80 -29.94
N ASP A 149 -20.63 9.89 -31.07
CA ASP A 149 -19.18 9.78 -31.19
C ASP A 149 -18.65 8.46 -30.60
N ILE A 150 -19.41 7.35 -30.75
CA ILE A 150 -19.05 6.02 -30.21
C ILE A 150 -18.67 5.09 -31.36
N GLY A 151 -17.47 4.49 -31.23
CA GLY A 151 -17.01 3.42 -32.12
C GLY A 151 -17.05 2.07 -31.39
N ILE A 152 -17.56 1.01 -32.05
CA ILE A 152 -17.68 -0.33 -31.48
C ILE A 152 -16.98 -1.32 -32.40
N TYR A 153 -16.12 -2.17 -31.85
CA TYR A 153 -15.57 -3.32 -32.55
C TYR A 153 -15.77 -4.60 -31.73
N THR A 154 -16.00 -5.73 -32.42
CA THR A 154 -16.29 -7.03 -31.80
C THR A 154 -15.40 -8.16 -32.33
N ASN A 155 -14.60 -7.88 -33.34
CA ASN A 155 -13.77 -8.87 -34.06
C ASN A 155 -12.28 -8.69 -33.83
N GLY A 156 -11.92 -8.25 -32.60
CA GLY A 156 -10.57 -7.93 -32.23
C GLY A 156 -10.15 -6.51 -32.61
N GLY A 157 -9.40 -5.87 -31.68
CA GLY A 157 -8.86 -4.54 -31.88
C GLY A 157 -7.49 -4.37 -31.24
N LYS A 158 -6.71 -3.48 -31.85
CA LYS A 158 -5.41 -3.06 -31.34
C LYS A 158 -5.36 -1.54 -31.29
N VAL A 159 -5.10 -1.01 -30.10
CA VAL A 159 -4.88 0.43 -29.89
C VAL A 159 -3.40 0.68 -29.63
N VAL A 160 -2.84 1.66 -30.32
CA VAL A 160 -1.48 2.14 -30.12
C VAL A 160 -1.53 3.60 -29.68
N ASN A 161 -0.96 3.89 -28.52
CA ASN A 161 -0.80 5.25 -27.99
C ASN A 161 0.66 5.45 -27.57
N LYS A 162 1.43 6.17 -28.38
CA LYS A 162 2.89 6.30 -28.24
C LYS A 162 3.58 4.93 -28.20
N LYS A 163 4.15 4.54 -27.04
CA LYS A 163 4.82 3.24 -26.84
C LYS A 163 3.91 2.18 -26.23
N THR A 164 2.71 2.55 -25.79
CA THR A 164 1.72 1.65 -25.18
C THR A 164 0.90 0.97 -26.27
N THR A 165 0.73 -0.33 -26.18
CA THR A 165 -0.11 -1.13 -27.06
C THR A 165 -1.14 -1.88 -26.22
N LEU A 166 -2.43 -1.78 -26.62
CA LEU A 166 -3.55 -2.51 -26.01
C LEU A 166 -4.21 -3.39 -27.08
N THR A 167 -4.62 -4.58 -26.68
CA THR A 167 -5.40 -5.50 -27.52
C THR A 167 -6.57 -6.06 -26.73
N SER A 168 -7.70 -6.31 -27.38
CA SER A 168 -8.86 -7.02 -26.83
C SER A 168 -9.71 -7.63 -27.94
N LYS A 169 -10.66 -8.50 -27.59
CA LYS A 169 -11.62 -9.05 -28.56
C LYS A 169 -12.70 -8.03 -28.91
N GLU A 170 -13.15 -7.23 -27.96
CA GLU A 170 -14.19 -6.22 -28.10
C GLU A 170 -13.74 -4.88 -27.49
N GLY A 171 -14.28 -3.78 -27.99
CA GLY A 171 -14.07 -2.48 -27.39
C GLY A 171 -15.06 -1.42 -27.84
N TYR A 172 -15.24 -0.46 -26.97
CA TYR A 172 -16.14 0.68 -27.12
C TYR A 172 -15.30 1.95 -26.97
N TYR A 173 -15.14 2.69 -28.05
CA TYR A 173 -14.40 3.94 -28.06
C TYR A 173 -15.33 5.13 -27.92
N TYR A 174 -15.26 5.84 -26.82
CA TYR A 174 -15.99 7.07 -26.52
C TYR A 174 -15.13 8.27 -26.89
N ALA A 175 -15.27 8.74 -28.14
CA ALA A 175 -14.35 9.75 -28.69
C ALA A 175 -14.43 11.10 -27.96
N SER A 176 -15.61 11.54 -27.54
CA SER A 176 -15.84 12.77 -26.78
C SER A 176 -15.16 12.75 -25.41
N LEU A 177 -15.12 11.58 -24.74
CA LEU A 177 -14.47 11.36 -23.44
C LEU A 177 -13.00 11.02 -23.57
N LYS A 178 -12.53 10.68 -24.76
CA LYS A 178 -11.21 10.11 -25.05
C LYS A 178 -10.94 8.85 -24.22
N GLU A 179 -11.96 8.01 -24.06
CA GLU A 179 -11.93 6.78 -23.31
C GLU A 179 -12.25 5.58 -24.19
N ILE A 180 -11.57 4.48 -23.92
CA ILE A 180 -11.83 3.20 -24.57
C ILE A 180 -12.11 2.17 -23.49
N TYR A 181 -13.28 1.54 -23.57
CA TYR A 181 -13.65 0.39 -22.77
C TYR A 181 -13.31 -0.88 -23.53
N PHE A 182 -12.25 -1.54 -23.09
CA PHE A 182 -11.81 -2.84 -23.63
C PHE A 182 -12.49 -3.99 -22.90
N LYS A 183 -12.90 -5.02 -23.64
CA LYS A 183 -13.52 -6.23 -23.10
C LYS A 183 -12.92 -7.48 -23.74
N ASN A 184 -12.90 -8.55 -22.96
CA ASN A 184 -12.51 -9.90 -23.34
C ASN A 184 -11.05 -10.00 -23.80
N ASP A 185 -10.24 -10.72 -23.02
CA ASP A 185 -8.81 -10.98 -23.26
C ASP A 185 -7.99 -9.69 -23.48
N VAL A 186 -8.13 -8.75 -22.56
CA VAL A 186 -7.43 -7.46 -22.62
C VAL A 186 -5.97 -7.64 -22.23
N LYS A 187 -5.07 -7.20 -23.09
CA LYS A 187 -3.62 -7.16 -22.85
C LYS A 187 -3.09 -5.77 -23.15
N LEU A 188 -2.41 -5.19 -22.18
CA LEU A 188 -1.68 -3.93 -22.35
C LEU A 188 -0.19 -4.20 -22.19
N ASN A 189 0.59 -3.71 -23.14
CA ASN A 189 2.04 -3.71 -23.09
C ASN A 189 2.55 -2.28 -23.17
N ASP A 190 3.23 -1.86 -22.11
CA ASP A 190 3.95 -0.60 -21.99
C ASP A 190 5.41 -0.90 -21.64
N PRO A 191 6.40 -0.06 -21.98
CA PRO A 191 7.78 -0.28 -21.57
C PRO A 191 7.98 -0.42 -20.05
N GLY A 192 7.14 0.20 -19.25
CA GLY A 192 7.22 0.17 -17.79
C GLY A 192 6.39 -0.93 -17.13
N TYR A 193 5.40 -1.51 -17.84
CA TYR A 193 4.49 -2.50 -17.23
C TYR A 193 3.66 -3.27 -18.25
N LYS A 194 3.14 -4.41 -17.83
CA LYS A 194 2.18 -5.24 -18.59
C LYS A 194 0.93 -5.45 -17.76
N ILE A 195 -0.24 -5.38 -18.41
CA ILE A 195 -1.54 -5.64 -17.78
C ILE A 195 -2.24 -6.77 -18.53
N THR A 196 -2.87 -7.67 -17.77
CA THR A 196 -3.77 -8.70 -18.28
C THR A 196 -5.05 -8.66 -17.45
N THR A 197 -6.21 -8.56 -18.13
CA THR A 197 -7.54 -8.45 -17.50
C THR A 197 -8.63 -8.83 -18.49
N ASP A 198 -9.85 -9.05 -18.00
CA ASP A 198 -11.03 -9.20 -18.88
C ASP A 198 -11.64 -7.87 -19.30
N SER A 199 -11.48 -6.82 -18.50
CA SER A 199 -12.07 -5.51 -18.79
C SER A 199 -11.20 -4.38 -18.26
N LEU A 200 -11.00 -3.35 -19.09
CA LEU A 200 -10.18 -2.19 -18.80
C LEU A 200 -10.79 -0.94 -19.40
N LEU A 201 -10.86 0.13 -18.62
CA LEU A 201 -11.13 1.47 -19.12
C LEU A 201 -9.80 2.23 -19.26
N TYR A 202 -9.50 2.70 -20.46
CA TYR A 202 -8.26 3.40 -20.76
C TYR A 202 -8.55 4.80 -21.30
N ASN A 203 -7.97 5.83 -20.68
CA ASN A 203 -8.08 7.20 -21.18
C ASN A 203 -6.89 7.54 -22.08
N THR A 204 -7.15 7.84 -23.35
CA THR A 204 -6.12 8.08 -24.37
C THR A 204 -5.38 9.40 -24.16
N ALA A 205 -6.01 10.39 -23.53
CA ALA A 205 -5.43 11.70 -23.28
C ALA A 205 -4.49 11.67 -22.07
N THR A 206 -4.93 11.05 -20.97
CA THR A 206 -4.19 11.00 -19.69
C THR A 206 -3.29 9.79 -19.56
N GLN A 207 -3.50 8.75 -20.38
CA GLN A 207 -2.86 7.44 -20.30
C GLN A 207 -3.12 6.72 -18.95
N THR A 208 -4.30 6.96 -18.38
CA THR A 208 -4.72 6.33 -17.12
C THR A 208 -5.47 5.04 -17.42
N ASN A 209 -5.08 3.97 -16.71
CA ASN A 209 -5.79 2.69 -16.71
C ASN A 209 -6.70 2.64 -15.49
N ARG A 210 -7.98 2.35 -15.67
CA ARG A 210 -8.95 2.09 -14.60
C ARG A 210 -9.40 0.65 -14.66
N PHE A 211 -9.22 -0.05 -13.55
CA PHE A 211 -9.57 -1.47 -13.41
C PHE A 211 -11.01 -1.60 -12.91
N ILE A 212 -11.74 -2.53 -13.49
CA ILE A 212 -13.15 -2.84 -13.18
C ILE A 212 -13.39 -4.36 -13.17
N ALA A 213 -12.32 -5.13 -13.31
CA ALA A 213 -12.33 -6.59 -13.29
C ALA A 213 -11.02 -7.09 -12.69
N LYS A 214 -10.96 -8.41 -12.39
CA LYS A 214 -9.72 -9.03 -11.90
C LYS A 214 -8.57 -8.76 -12.89
N THR A 215 -7.55 -8.10 -12.39
CA THR A 215 -6.41 -7.60 -13.18
C THR A 215 -5.10 -8.05 -12.56
N THR A 216 -4.19 -8.47 -13.41
CA THR A 216 -2.78 -8.71 -13.05
C THR A 216 -1.91 -7.68 -13.76
N ILE A 217 -1.06 -6.98 -12.99
CA ILE A 217 -0.07 -6.03 -13.48
C ILE A 217 1.31 -6.58 -13.14
N ILE A 218 2.23 -6.55 -14.09
CA ILE A 218 3.65 -6.86 -13.87
C ILE A 218 4.44 -5.67 -14.35
N ASP A 219 5.18 -5.03 -13.44
CA ASP A 219 6.02 -3.89 -13.81
C ASP A 219 7.42 -4.31 -14.28
N SER A 220 8.22 -3.33 -14.69
CA SER A 220 9.57 -3.56 -15.22
C SER A 220 10.56 -4.09 -14.17
N SER A 221 10.26 -3.94 -12.87
CA SER A 221 11.06 -4.49 -11.77
C SER A 221 10.71 -5.96 -11.47
N GLY A 222 9.63 -6.48 -12.04
CA GLY A 222 9.11 -7.82 -11.77
C GLY A 222 8.08 -7.86 -10.63
N ARG A 223 7.74 -6.72 -10.04
CA ARG A 223 6.67 -6.60 -9.03
C ARG A 223 5.33 -6.98 -9.66
N ARG A 224 4.63 -7.92 -9.04
CA ARG A 224 3.32 -8.40 -9.47
C ARG A 224 2.23 -7.82 -8.59
N ILE A 225 1.22 -7.24 -9.21
CA ILE A 225 0.07 -6.65 -8.52
C ILE A 225 -1.20 -7.36 -9.00
N GLU A 226 -2.02 -7.79 -8.07
CA GLU A 226 -3.35 -8.36 -8.35
C GLU A 226 -4.40 -7.44 -7.72
N THR A 227 -5.36 -7.02 -8.51
CA THR A 227 -6.45 -6.12 -8.08
C THR A 227 -7.74 -6.42 -8.80
N LYS A 228 -8.86 -5.91 -8.28
CA LYS A 228 -10.17 -5.96 -8.95
C LYS A 228 -10.71 -4.58 -9.28
N ASP A 229 -10.21 -3.55 -8.59
CA ASP A 229 -10.65 -2.17 -8.74
C ASP A 229 -9.50 -1.21 -8.46
N GLY A 230 -9.51 -0.06 -9.09
CA GLY A 230 -8.50 0.97 -8.89
C GLY A 230 -8.03 1.61 -10.18
N TYR A 231 -6.92 2.34 -10.07
CA TYR A 231 -6.27 2.93 -11.24
C TYR A 231 -4.75 2.80 -11.17
N TYR A 232 -4.12 2.85 -12.36
CA TYR A 232 -2.66 2.86 -12.50
C TYR A 232 -2.25 3.80 -13.62
N LYS A 233 -1.26 4.64 -13.35
CA LYS A 233 -0.69 5.56 -14.33
C LYS A 233 0.77 5.84 -14.02
N GLY A 234 1.69 5.30 -14.82
CA GLY A 234 3.11 5.69 -14.78
C GLY A 234 3.76 5.64 -13.38
N GLY A 235 3.57 4.54 -12.65
CA GLY A 235 4.13 4.37 -11.30
C GLY A 235 3.28 4.95 -10.17
N LYS A 236 2.14 5.60 -10.48
CA LYS A 236 1.15 6.01 -9.47
C LYS A 236 -0.05 5.09 -9.52
N ALA A 237 -0.49 4.65 -8.36
CA ALA A 237 -1.61 3.71 -8.27
C ALA A 237 -2.42 3.90 -7.00
N GLU A 238 -3.68 3.51 -7.11
CA GLU A 238 -4.57 3.28 -6.00
C GLU A 238 -5.43 2.07 -6.34
N PHE A 239 -5.42 1.07 -5.47
CA PHE A 239 -6.15 -0.17 -5.63
C PHE A 239 -7.07 -0.39 -4.43
N ASN A 240 -8.28 -0.86 -4.69
CA ASN A 240 -9.30 -1.17 -3.71
C ASN A 240 -9.70 -2.65 -3.81
N GLN A 241 -10.64 -3.10 -2.96
CA GLN A 241 -11.16 -4.46 -2.93
C GLN A 241 -10.07 -5.52 -2.70
N ARG A 242 -9.24 -5.27 -1.70
CA ARG A 242 -8.23 -6.17 -1.19
C ARG A 242 -7.16 -6.56 -2.23
N PRO A 243 -6.44 -5.58 -2.78
CA PRO A 243 -5.31 -5.84 -3.67
C PRO A 243 -4.19 -6.61 -2.96
N THR A 244 -3.37 -7.29 -3.79
CA THR A 244 -2.16 -7.97 -3.35
C THR A 244 -0.98 -7.51 -4.19
N ILE A 245 0.12 -7.13 -3.55
CA ILE A 245 1.38 -6.77 -4.19
C ILE A 245 2.43 -7.79 -3.78
N ILE A 246 3.08 -8.40 -4.76
CA ILE A 246 4.17 -9.37 -4.58
C ILE A 246 5.44 -8.76 -5.15
N ASP A 247 6.43 -8.56 -4.30
CA ASP A 247 7.72 -7.97 -4.64
C ASP A 247 8.83 -8.84 -4.05
N GLY A 248 9.45 -9.65 -4.88
CA GLY A 248 10.42 -10.66 -4.43
C GLY A 248 9.84 -11.61 -3.38
N SER A 249 10.44 -11.63 -2.19
CA SER A 249 9.99 -12.44 -1.04
C SER A 249 8.83 -11.81 -0.26
N THR A 250 8.51 -10.55 -0.53
CA THR A 250 7.54 -9.77 0.24
C THR A 250 6.18 -9.76 -0.45
N THR A 251 5.13 -10.09 0.28
CA THR A 251 3.74 -9.98 -0.14
C THR A 251 3.01 -9.00 0.77
N ILE A 252 2.34 -8.01 0.18
CA ILE A 252 1.53 -7.01 0.90
C ILE A 252 0.09 -7.14 0.43
N THR A 253 -0.83 -7.28 1.38
CA THR A 253 -2.27 -7.30 1.14
C THR A 253 -2.95 -6.33 2.10
N GLY A 254 -3.94 -5.59 1.64
CA GLY A 254 -4.74 -4.66 2.46
C GLY A 254 -6.07 -4.38 1.78
N ASP A 255 -7.02 -3.75 2.46
CA ASP A 255 -8.31 -3.42 1.85
C ASP A 255 -8.15 -2.35 0.76
N ARG A 256 -7.18 -1.44 0.95
CA ARG A 256 -6.74 -0.42 -0.01
C ARG A 256 -5.23 -0.30 0.01
N ILE A 257 -4.61 -0.20 -1.16
CA ILE A 257 -3.18 0.07 -1.31
C ILE A 257 -3.00 1.19 -2.32
N ALA A 258 -2.21 2.20 -1.96
CA ALA A 258 -1.81 3.28 -2.85
C ALA A 258 -0.29 3.44 -2.85
N PHE A 259 0.30 3.78 -3.99
CA PHE A 259 1.73 4.09 -4.08
C PHE A 259 2.05 5.13 -5.15
N ASP A 260 3.19 5.77 -4.98
CA ASP A 260 3.78 6.69 -5.94
C ASP A 260 5.28 6.38 -6.04
N ASP A 261 5.68 5.68 -7.11
CA ASP A 261 7.08 5.29 -7.35
C ASP A 261 7.99 6.52 -7.55
N SER A 262 7.43 7.70 -7.93
CA SER A 262 8.22 8.92 -8.11
C SER A 262 8.71 9.52 -6.79
N THR A 263 7.95 9.33 -5.72
CA THR A 263 8.30 9.74 -4.36
C THR A 263 8.84 8.58 -3.53
N GLY A 264 8.68 7.35 -3.99
CA GLY A 264 9.01 6.13 -3.25
C GLY A 264 8.11 5.93 -2.03
N THR A 265 6.87 6.43 -2.06
CA THR A 265 5.94 6.31 -0.94
C THR A 265 4.83 5.33 -1.25
N SER A 266 4.46 4.51 -0.26
CA SER A 266 3.31 3.63 -0.36
C SER A 266 2.55 3.56 0.97
N GLN A 267 1.24 3.31 0.87
CA GLN A 267 0.34 3.19 2.00
C GLN A 267 -0.61 2.02 1.77
N ALA A 268 -0.79 1.20 2.80
CA ALA A 268 -1.84 0.18 2.85
C ALA A 268 -2.75 0.44 4.06
N ILE A 269 -4.04 0.29 3.87
CA ILE A 269 -5.06 0.59 4.88
C ILE A 269 -6.06 -0.56 4.94
N GLY A 270 -6.47 -0.91 6.15
CA GLY A 270 -7.49 -1.91 6.47
C GLY A 270 -6.97 -3.34 6.32
N ASN A 271 -7.00 -4.11 7.40
CA ASN A 271 -6.62 -5.52 7.44
C ASN A 271 -5.30 -5.81 6.69
N VAL A 272 -4.31 -4.97 6.93
CA VAL A 272 -3.02 -5.07 6.23
C VAL A 272 -2.25 -6.27 6.74
N VAL A 273 -1.76 -7.09 5.81
CA VAL A 273 -0.88 -8.22 6.08
C VAL A 273 0.35 -8.11 5.19
N VAL A 274 1.53 -8.09 5.80
CA VAL A 274 2.82 -8.16 5.11
C VAL A 274 3.49 -9.48 5.48
N VAL A 275 3.86 -10.26 4.49
CA VAL A 275 4.60 -11.53 4.69
C VAL A 275 5.93 -11.39 3.99
N ASP A 276 7.02 -11.57 4.72
CA ASP A 276 8.36 -11.71 4.16
C ASP A 276 8.85 -13.15 4.38
N THR A 277 8.87 -13.92 3.31
CA THR A 277 9.25 -15.33 3.36
C THR A 277 10.76 -15.53 3.53
N ALA A 278 11.59 -14.58 3.11
CA ALA A 278 13.04 -14.67 3.27
C ALA A 278 13.47 -14.46 4.73
N GLN A 279 12.80 -13.54 5.44
CA GLN A 279 13.08 -13.29 6.85
C GLN A 279 12.22 -14.14 7.79
N GLY A 280 11.18 -14.79 7.29
CA GLY A 280 10.22 -15.54 8.09
C GLY A 280 9.39 -14.64 9.01
N THR A 281 9.07 -13.41 8.56
CA THR A 281 8.30 -12.44 9.33
C THR A 281 6.92 -12.24 8.75
N THR A 282 5.95 -11.96 9.62
CA THR A 282 4.60 -11.54 9.24
C THR A 282 4.19 -10.34 10.08
N LEU A 283 3.76 -9.27 9.45
CA LEU A 283 3.20 -8.08 10.11
C LEU A 283 1.71 -8.00 9.77
N VAL A 284 0.86 -7.93 10.80
CA VAL A 284 -0.57 -7.64 10.67
C VAL A 284 -0.84 -6.28 11.31
N THR A 285 -1.53 -5.39 10.61
CA THR A 285 -1.76 -4.03 11.13
C THR A 285 -3.00 -3.38 10.51
N GLY A 286 -3.54 -2.35 11.15
CA GLY A 286 -4.62 -1.54 10.57
C GLY A 286 -4.15 -0.63 9.45
N GLN A 287 -2.94 -0.08 9.58
CA GLN A 287 -2.35 0.84 8.60
C GLN A 287 -0.85 0.62 8.50
N LEU A 288 -0.35 0.69 7.27
CA LEU A 288 1.06 0.62 6.95
C LEU A 288 1.43 1.80 6.06
N PHE A 289 2.44 2.55 6.44
CA PHE A 289 3.10 3.54 5.61
C PHE A 289 4.53 3.09 5.33
N ARG A 290 4.96 3.16 4.08
CA ARG A 290 6.30 2.76 3.65
C ARG A 290 6.93 3.85 2.80
N GLN A 291 8.22 4.06 3.00
CA GLN A 291 9.07 4.95 2.20
C GLN A 291 10.24 4.14 1.64
N ASP A 292 10.13 3.75 0.37
CA ASP A 292 11.05 2.83 -0.26
C ASP A 292 12.47 3.39 -0.41
N ASN A 293 12.60 4.69 -0.71
CA ASN A 293 13.90 5.35 -0.87
C ASN A 293 14.75 5.34 0.41
N GLU A 294 14.12 5.25 1.57
CA GLU A 294 14.77 5.22 2.87
C GLU A 294 14.60 3.86 3.57
N GLU A 295 13.94 2.92 2.90
CA GLU A 295 13.58 1.59 3.39
C GLU A 295 12.95 1.62 4.80
N ARG A 296 12.13 2.65 5.04
CA ARG A 296 11.39 2.86 6.28
C ARG A 296 9.98 2.34 6.20
N MET A 297 9.49 1.82 7.31
CA MET A 297 8.14 1.30 7.43
C MET A 297 7.56 1.68 8.80
N LEU A 298 6.35 2.23 8.80
CA LEU A 298 5.59 2.61 9.99
C LEU A 298 4.26 1.85 9.97
N ALA A 299 4.01 1.05 10.99
CA ALA A 299 2.78 0.32 11.20
C ALA A 299 2.01 0.89 12.39
N THR A 300 0.71 1.15 12.21
CA THR A 300 -0.19 1.68 13.24
C THR A 300 -1.54 0.96 13.21
N GLY A 301 -2.36 1.15 14.25
CA GLY A 301 -3.64 0.46 14.37
C GLY A 301 -3.46 -0.97 14.85
N LYS A 302 -2.85 -1.13 16.03
CA LYS A 302 -2.55 -2.40 16.70
C LYS A 302 -1.68 -3.32 15.85
N PRO A 303 -0.46 -2.92 15.47
CA PRO A 303 0.43 -3.78 14.72
C PRO A 303 0.85 -5.00 15.54
N LEU A 304 0.82 -6.17 14.89
CA LEU A 304 1.32 -7.43 15.41
C LEU A 304 2.42 -7.95 14.48
N LEU A 305 3.65 -7.96 14.96
CA LEU A 305 4.80 -8.51 14.26
C LEU A 305 5.08 -9.93 14.77
N ILE A 306 5.17 -10.88 13.86
CA ILE A 306 5.38 -12.29 14.14
C ILE A 306 6.70 -12.71 13.52
N PHE A 307 7.62 -13.19 14.34
CA PHE A 307 8.87 -13.82 13.92
C PHE A 307 8.69 -15.33 13.98
N LYS A 308 8.60 -15.98 12.83
CA LYS A 308 8.48 -17.43 12.77
C LYS A 308 9.79 -18.10 13.19
N GLN A 309 9.70 -19.06 14.10
CA GLN A 309 10.77 -19.94 14.51
C GLN A 309 10.29 -21.40 14.39
N GLU A 310 11.22 -22.36 14.36
CA GLU A 310 10.88 -23.77 14.13
C GLU A 310 9.97 -24.37 15.21
N LYS A 311 10.15 -23.97 16.47
CA LYS A 311 9.42 -24.54 17.62
C LYS A 311 8.59 -23.52 18.39
N ASP A 312 9.04 -22.27 18.46
CA ASP A 312 8.40 -21.22 19.28
C ASP A 312 8.46 -19.87 18.54
N SER A 313 7.33 -19.37 18.09
CA SER A 313 7.26 -18.09 17.40
C SER A 313 7.20 -16.93 18.38
N LEU A 314 7.94 -15.86 18.08
CA LEU A 314 7.89 -14.63 18.86
C LEU A 314 6.85 -13.67 18.27
N TYR A 315 5.98 -13.18 19.12
CA TYR A 315 4.92 -12.21 18.81
C TYR A 315 5.22 -10.90 19.51
N LEU A 316 5.20 -9.79 18.78
CA LEU A 316 5.42 -8.43 19.29
C LEU A 316 4.27 -7.54 18.86
N THR A 317 3.62 -6.86 19.80
CA THR A 317 2.62 -5.83 19.53
C THR A 317 2.91 -4.54 20.29
N ALA A 318 2.40 -3.44 19.78
CA ALA A 318 2.49 -2.09 20.37
C ALA A 318 1.40 -1.19 19.76
N ASP A 319 1.29 0.06 20.18
CA ASP A 319 0.43 1.04 19.48
C ASP A 319 1.02 1.41 18.12
N THR A 320 2.36 1.46 18.04
CA THR A 320 3.11 1.77 16.81
C THR A 320 4.37 0.93 16.72
N ILE A 321 4.64 0.39 15.53
CA ILE A 321 5.91 -0.28 15.20
C ILE A 321 6.54 0.45 14.02
N PHE A 322 7.79 0.87 14.21
CA PHE A 322 8.63 1.45 13.18
C PHE A 322 9.81 0.53 12.87
N THR A 323 10.17 0.41 11.60
CA THR A 323 11.38 -0.31 11.18
C THR A 323 12.08 0.42 10.06
N ALA A 324 13.41 0.40 10.09
CA ALA A 324 14.24 0.97 9.03
C ALA A 324 15.57 0.21 8.92
N ILE A 325 16.29 0.45 7.82
CA ILE A 325 17.68 0.02 7.69
C ILE A 325 18.55 0.89 8.60
N GLN A 326 19.48 0.25 9.29
CA GLN A 326 20.44 0.94 10.13
C GLN A 326 21.41 1.74 9.24
N PRO A 327 21.57 3.07 9.46
CA PRO A 327 22.57 3.83 8.73
C PRO A 327 23.95 3.20 8.98
N ASN A 328 24.68 2.88 7.92
CA ASN A 328 26.08 2.51 8.09
C ASN A 328 26.76 3.68 8.78
N ALA A 329 27.32 3.45 9.96
CA ALA A 329 28.23 4.39 10.57
C ALA A 329 29.40 4.55 9.59
N VAL A 330 29.42 5.66 8.86
CA VAL A 330 30.63 6.07 8.15
C VAL A 330 31.64 6.30 9.26
N GLU A 331 32.56 5.35 9.45
CA GLU A 331 33.78 5.62 10.20
C GLU A 331 34.41 6.83 9.51
N LYS A 332 34.34 7.97 10.18
CA LYS A 332 35.16 9.12 9.82
C LYS A 332 36.58 8.73 10.14
N ASP A 333 37.19 8.05 9.19
CA ASP A 333 38.64 7.92 9.19
C ASP A 333 39.22 9.31 8.88
N THR A 334 39.56 10.03 9.96
CA THR A 334 40.27 11.31 9.91
C THR A 334 41.74 11.05 9.67
N SER A 335 42.09 10.38 8.57
CA SER A 335 43.44 10.40 8.05
C SER A 335 43.46 11.26 6.79
N LEU A 336 43.99 12.48 6.98
CA LEU A 336 44.49 13.34 5.92
C LEU A 336 45.45 12.56 5.03
N LEU A 337 45.03 12.23 3.79
CA LEU A 337 45.96 12.19 2.66
C LEU A 337 45.18 12.21 1.34
N LYS A 338 45.45 13.23 0.55
CA LYS A 338 45.07 13.40 -0.85
C LYS A 338 45.51 12.20 -1.68
N ASN A 339 44.62 11.53 -2.40
CA ASN A 339 44.72 11.30 -3.83
C ASN A 339 43.53 10.49 -4.33
N THR A 340 42.96 10.99 -5.37
CA THR A 340 41.94 10.46 -6.26
C THR A 340 42.01 8.95 -6.49
N THR A 341 40.99 8.22 -5.99
CA THR A 341 40.47 7.02 -6.66
C THR A 341 39.01 6.89 -6.27
N ARG A 342 38.12 6.91 -7.26
CA ARG A 342 36.69 6.61 -7.08
C ARG A 342 36.61 5.20 -6.49
N ILE A 343 36.37 5.11 -5.20
CA ILE A 343 35.96 3.88 -4.55
C ILE A 343 34.50 3.68 -4.95
N SER A 344 34.30 2.76 -5.88
CA SER A 344 32.98 2.16 -6.08
C SER A 344 32.60 1.49 -4.76
N VAL A 345 31.72 2.13 -4.00
CA VAL A 345 31.08 1.49 -2.85
C VAL A 345 30.32 0.30 -3.41
N SER A 346 30.87 -0.87 -3.22
CA SER A 346 30.22 -2.14 -3.48
C SER A 346 28.88 -2.13 -2.71
N LYS A 347 27.78 -2.19 -3.44
CA LYS A 347 26.40 -2.29 -2.95
C LYS A 347 26.16 -3.71 -2.40
N LYS A 348 27.01 -4.17 -1.48
CA LYS A 348 26.93 -5.48 -0.88
C LYS A 348 27.53 -5.38 0.52
N ASP A 349 26.67 -4.96 1.49
CA ASP A 349 26.69 -5.53 2.83
C ASP A 349 25.64 -4.83 3.71
N SER A 350 24.88 -5.71 4.32
CA SER A 350 24.00 -5.55 5.46
C SER A 350 22.78 -4.67 5.26
N THR A 351 21.73 -5.31 4.87
CA THR A 351 20.35 -4.91 5.15
C THR A 351 20.02 -5.08 6.64
N LEU A 352 20.95 -4.68 7.54
CA LEU A 352 20.71 -4.74 8.96
C LEU A 352 19.58 -3.78 9.29
N ARG A 353 18.52 -4.31 9.86
CA ARG A 353 17.34 -3.55 10.24
C ARG A 353 17.31 -3.30 11.75
N TYR A 354 16.59 -2.26 12.13
CA TYR A 354 16.17 -2.06 13.50
C TYR A 354 14.66 -1.93 13.57
N VAL A 355 14.12 -2.26 14.73
CA VAL A 355 12.69 -2.17 15.06
C VAL A 355 12.54 -1.33 16.31
N GLU A 356 11.67 -0.36 16.27
CA GLU A 356 11.21 0.42 17.41
C GLU A 356 9.73 0.17 17.62
N ALA A 357 9.34 -0.10 18.85
CA ALA A 357 7.95 -0.26 19.22
C ALA A 357 7.61 0.72 20.35
N PHE A 358 6.50 1.43 20.21
CA PHE A 358 6.12 2.51 21.11
C PHE A 358 4.73 2.28 21.67
N HIS A 359 4.63 2.45 22.97
CA HIS A 359 3.49 2.37 23.85
C HIS A 359 2.80 0.99 23.88
N HIS A 360 2.49 0.57 25.08
CA HIS A 360 1.82 -0.71 25.38
C HIS A 360 2.48 -1.93 24.73
N VAL A 361 3.82 -1.93 24.69
CA VAL A 361 4.57 -3.03 24.08
C VAL A 361 4.32 -4.32 24.84
N LYS A 362 3.92 -5.36 24.14
CA LYS A 362 3.78 -6.72 24.66
C LYS A 362 4.54 -7.69 23.76
N ILE A 363 5.28 -8.60 24.39
CA ILE A 363 5.99 -9.70 23.73
C ILE A 363 5.45 -11.01 24.30
N PHE A 364 5.24 -11.99 23.42
CA PHE A 364 4.82 -13.32 23.78
C PHE A 364 5.58 -14.36 22.98
N SER A 365 6.11 -15.35 23.68
CA SER A 365 6.46 -16.66 23.18
C SER A 365 6.13 -17.69 24.26
N ASP A 366 6.15 -18.97 23.95
CA ASP A 366 5.83 -20.03 24.95
C ASP A 366 6.85 -20.04 26.09
N SER A 367 8.11 -19.69 25.82
CA SER A 367 9.21 -19.71 26.79
C SER A 367 9.38 -18.37 27.54
N LEU A 368 8.93 -17.23 26.95
CA LEU A 368 9.20 -15.91 27.48
C LEU A 368 8.08 -14.94 27.14
N GLN A 369 7.67 -14.13 28.12
CA GLN A 369 6.76 -13.01 27.94
C GLN A 369 7.39 -11.74 28.47
N ALA A 370 7.02 -10.58 27.88
CA ALA A 370 7.44 -9.30 28.40
C ALA A 370 6.44 -8.18 28.08
N VAL A 371 6.47 -7.15 28.92
CA VAL A 371 5.76 -5.88 28.68
C VAL A 371 6.68 -4.72 29.00
N CYS A 372 6.53 -3.62 28.26
CA CYS A 372 7.20 -2.35 28.52
C CYS A 372 6.46 -1.21 27.82
N ASP A 373 6.87 0.03 28.03
CA ASP A 373 6.34 1.15 27.26
C ASP A 373 7.00 1.24 25.88
N SER A 374 8.32 1.07 25.79
CA SER A 374 9.07 1.22 24.56
C SER A 374 10.11 0.10 24.39
N LEU A 375 10.34 -0.29 23.15
CA LEU A 375 11.29 -1.33 22.79
C LEU A 375 12.14 -0.89 21.61
N TYR A 376 13.43 -1.22 21.65
CA TYR A 376 14.36 -1.13 20.52
C TYR A 376 15.03 -2.48 20.29
N TYR A 377 15.02 -2.96 19.05
CA TYR A 377 15.75 -4.15 18.61
C TYR A 377 16.59 -3.81 17.38
N SER A 378 17.78 -4.36 17.28
CA SER A 378 18.64 -4.21 16.10
C SER A 378 19.25 -5.56 15.69
N ASP A 379 19.22 -5.86 14.39
CA ASP A 379 19.88 -7.02 13.82
C ASP A 379 21.41 -6.97 13.98
N LYS A 380 21.97 -5.76 14.17
CA LYS A 380 23.42 -5.56 14.31
C LYS A 380 24.00 -6.25 15.54
N ASP A 381 23.28 -6.19 16.65
CA ASP A 381 23.73 -6.73 17.94
C ASP A 381 22.78 -7.80 18.51
N SER A 382 21.62 -7.97 17.87
CA SER A 382 20.59 -8.93 18.25
C SER A 382 20.11 -8.77 19.70
N ILE A 383 19.94 -7.50 20.15
CA ILE A 383 19.52 -7.17 21.49
C ILE A 383 18.15 -6.52 21.48
N PHE A 384 17.21 -7.12 22.22
CA PHE A 384 15.96 -6.45 22.61
C PHE A 384 16.22 -5.57 23.83
N ARG A 385 15.99 -4.27 23.72
CA ARG A 385 16.11 -3.30 24.80
C ARG A 385 14.72 -2.82 25.18
N LEU A 386 14.32 -3.14 26.41
CA LEU A 386 13.02 -2.80 26.95
C LEU A 386 13.19 -1.63 27.91
N PHE A 387 12.38 -0.59 27.73
CA PHE A 387 12.48 0.67 28.48
C PHE A 387 11.16 1.01 29.15
N ARG A 388 11.25 1.76 30.25
CA ARG A 388 10.14 2.32 31.03
C ARG A 388 9.21 1.24 31.59
N ASP A 389 9.45 0.88 32.85
CA ASP A 389 8.72 -0.11 33.64
C ASP A 389 8.62 -1.49 32.94
N PRO A 390 9.76 -2.04 32.43
CA PRO A 390 9.77 -3.33 31.80
C PRO A 390 9.54 -4.45 32.82
N VAL A 391 8.74 -5.44 32.43
CA VAL A 391 8.57 -6.68 33.14
C VAL A 391 8.79 -7.83 32.16
N LEU A 392 9.63 -8.78 32.57
CA LEU A 392 9.92 -9.98 31.80
C LEU A 392 9.55 -11.21 32.63
N TRP A 393 8.86 -12.16 32.05
CA TRP A 393 8.55 -13.44 32.67
C TRP A 393 9.23 -14.58 31.92
N SER A 394 9.88 -15.43 32.68
CA SER A 394 10.39 -16.72 32.24
C SER A 394 9.83 -17.78 33.18
N LYS A 395 8.83 -18.51 32.72
CA LYS A 395 8.04 -19.45 33.53
C LYS A 395 7.43 -18.76 34.75
N GLU A 396 7.71 -19.25 35.96
CA GLU A 396 7.18 -18.69 37.22
C GLU A 396 8.01 -17.50 37.76
N ASN A 397 9.06 -17.14 37.04
CA ASN A 397 9.94 -16.04 37.46
C ASN A 397 9.55 -14.73 36.77
N GLN A 398 9.32 -13.69 37.55
CA GLN A 398 9.14 -12.31 37.10
C GLN A 398 10.43 -11.53 37.32
N ILE A 399 10.90 -10.82 36.30
CA ILE A 399 12.11 -9.99 36.35
C ILE A 399 11.72 -8.55 36.02
N THR A 400 12.16 -7.59 36.85
CA THR A 400 11.90 -6.15 36.67
C THR A 400 13.18 -5.35 36.87
N GLY A 401 13.20 -4.14 36.36
CA GLY A 401 14.25 -3.14 36.49
C GLY A 401 13.92 -1.88 35.74
N ASP A 402 14.78 -0.88 35.71
CA ASP A 402 14.55 0.35 34.95
C ASP A 402 14.72 0.10 33.43
N THR A 403 15.64 -0.77 33.07
CA THR A 403 15.91 -1.20 31.70
C THR A 403 16.29 -2.68 31.68
N ILE A 404 15.76 -3.42 30.70
CA ILE A 404 16.09 -4.82 30.49
C ILE A 404 16.66 -5.01 29.07
N TRP A 405 17.84 -5.61 28.98
CA TRP A 405 18.45 -6.04 27.72
C TRP A 405 18.38 -7.55 27.60
N LEU A 406 17.68 -8.06 26.60
CA LEU A 406 17.63 -9.47 26.26
C LEU A 406 18.44 -9.72 25.01
N TYR A 407 19.55 -10.39 25.14
CA TYR A 407 20.44 -10.80 24.05
C TYR A 407 19.92 -12.07 23.43
N THR A 408 19.89 -12.11 22.09
CA THR A 408 19.49 -13.30 21.36
C THR A 408 20.64 -13.85 20.52
N LYS A 409 20.70 -15.17 20.41
CA LYS A 409 21.63 -15.89 19.54
C LYS A 409 20.87 -16.94 18.77
N ASN A 410 21.01 -16.96 17.45
CA ASN A 410 20.24 -17.85 16.57
C ASN A 410 18.71 -17.75 16.82
N LYS A 411 18.22 -16.53 17.02
CA LYS A 411 16.81 -16.21 17.30
C LYS A 411 16.28 -16.77 18.63
N LYS A 412 17.11 -17.30 19.52
CA LYS A 412 16.75 -17.76 20.86
C LYS A 412 17.35 -16.83 21.91
N SER A 413 16.70 -16.73 23.09
CA SER A 413 17.25 -16.01 24.25
C SER A 413 18.56 -16.65 24.67
N ASP A 414 19.62 -15.83 24.90
CA ASP A 414 20.97 -16.25 25.25
C ASP A 414 21.38 -15.67 26.62
N ARG A 415 21.26 -14.35 26.77
CA ARG A 415 21.64 -13.64 28.00
C ARG A 415 20.64 -12.54 28.32
N LEU A 416 20.63 -12.14 29.58
CA LEU A 416 19.81 -11.06 30.10
C LEU A 416 20.70 -10.11 30.90
N THR A 417 20.50 -8.81 30.79
CA THR A 417 21.03 -7.80 31.70
C THR A 417 19.90 -6.90 32.14
N VAL A 418 19.74 -6.76 33.43
CA VAL A 418 18.80 -5.83 34.06
C VAL A 418 19.58 -4.70 34.72
N PHE A 419 19.21 -3.48 34.44
CA PHE A 419 19.91 -2.30 34.93
C PHE A 419 19.01 -1.55 35.91
N GLU A 420 19.60 -1.13 37.01
CA GLU A 420 19.00 -0.34 38.08
C GLU A 420 17.70 -0.95 38.64
N ASN A 421 17.52 -0.85 39.97
CA ASN A 421 16.33 -1.34 40.65
C ASN A 421 15.92 -2.79 40.23
N SER A 422 16.95 -3.62 39.99
CA SER A 422 16.73 -4.95 39.43
C SER A 422 16.16 -5.91 40.47
N MET A 423 15.12 -6.64 40.10
CA MET A 423 14.48 -7.61 40.99
C MET A 423 14.02 -8.85 40.21
N ILE A 424 14.23 -10.02 40.82
CA ILE A 424 13.57 -11.28 40.42
C ILE A 424 12.63 -11.74 41.54
N ILE A 425 11.44 -12.15 41.15
CA ILE A 425 10.40 -12.68 42.03
C ILE A 425 9.94 -14.02 41.48
N SER A 426 9.97 -15.06 42.33
CA SER A 426 9.44 -16.38 42.02
C SER A 426 8.29 -16.69 42.96
N GLN A 427 7.09 -16.90 42.41
CA GLN A 427 5.97 -17.35 43.24
C GLN A 427 6.16 -18.81 43.59
N VAL A 428 6.17 -19.13 44.87
CA VAL A 428 6.35 -20.50 45.37
C VAL A 428 5.08 -21.06 45.96
N ASP A 429 4.18 -20.19 46.43
CA ASP A 429 2.82 -20.55 46.84
C ASP A 429 1.93 -19.30 46.79
N THR A 430 0.63 -19.46 47.04
CA THR A 430 -0.31 -18.35 47.11
C THR A 430 0.12 -17.30 48.16
N GLY A 431 0.52 -16.11 47.64
CA GLY A 431 0.98 -15.02 48.47
C GLY A 431 2.42 -15.15 49.04
N ILE A 432 3.14 -16.20 48.68
CA ILE A 432 4.51 -16.50 49.12
C ILE A 432 5.47 -16.38 47.94
N TYR A 433 6.53 -15.56 48.07
CA TYR A 433 7.43 -15.23 47.00
C TYR A 433 8.89 -15.28 47.41
N ASN A 434 9.71 -16.04 46.75
CA ASN A 434 11.15 -15.89 46.79
C ASN A 434 11.54 -14.64 46.00
N GLN A 435 12.45 -13.83 46.56
CA GLN A 435 12.79 -12.51 46.03
C GLN A 435 14.29 -12.31 46.09
N VAL A 436 14.86 -11.74 45.04
CA VAL A 436 16.21 -11.17 45.06
C VAL A 436 16.16 -9.80 44.40
N GLY A 437 16.65 -8.80 45.12
CA GLY A 437 16.80 -7.42 44.63
C GLY A 437 18.28 -7.04 44.56
N SER A 438 18.66 -6.17 43.62
CA SER A 438 20.04 -5.67 43.51
C SER A 438 20.09 -4.44 42.58
N ILE A 439 21.25 -3.81 42.46
CA ILE A 439 21.45 -2.71 41.52
C ILE A 439 21.41 -3.26 40.07
N ARG A 440 22.08 -4.38 39.81
CA ARG A 440 22.17 -4.98 38.47
C ARG A 440 22.05 -6.49 38.52
N MET A 441 21.42 -7.07 37.51
CA MET A 441 21.39 -8.53 37.33
C MET A 441 21.86 -8.94 35.95
N GLU A 442 22.54 -10.11 35.88
CA GLU A 442 22.92 -10.76 34.62
C GLU A 442 22.43 -12.21 34.63
N GLY A 443 21.67 -12.58 33.63
CA GLY A 443 21.12 -13.93 33.47
C GLY A 443 21.67 -14.64 32.25
N ARG A 444 21.64 -15.97 32.28
CA ARG A 444 21.97 -16.85 31.16
C ARG A 444 20.80 -17.78 30.87
N PHE A 445 20.58 -18.03 29.59
CA PHE A 445 19.57 -18.95 29.12
C PHE A 445 20.22 -20.14 28.43
N THR A 446 19.66 -21.33 28.70
CA THR A 446 19.99 -22.56 27.99
C THR A 446 18.71 -23.09 27.37
N ASP A 447 18.71 -23.29 26.04
CA ASP A 447 17.55 -23.70 25.25
C ASP A 447 16.26 -22.88 25.49
N GLY A 448 16.43 -21.55 25.72
CA GLY A 448 15.34 -20.61 25.95
C GLY A 448 14.80 -20.57 27.37
N ASN A 449 15.36 -21.35 28.31
CA ASN A 449 15.01 -21.34 29.73
C ASN A 449 16.09 -20.59 30.50
N LEU A 450 15.67 -19.82 31.51
CA LEU A 450 16.59 -19.16 32.43
C LEU A 450 17.31 -20.22 33.28
N ASP A 451 18.63 -20.30 33.17
CA ASP A 451 19.50 -21.29 33.79
C ASP A 451 20.17 -20.75 35.05
N SER A 452 20.66 -19.53 34.96
CA SER A 452 21.30 -18.88 36.10
C SER A 452 21.13 -17.38 36.03
N LEU A 453 21.18 -16.72 37.20
CA LEU A 453 21.13 -15.28 37.34
C LEU A 453 22.10 -14.84 38.43
N ARG A 454 22.85 -13.78 38.16
CA ARG A 454 23.78 -13.16 39.11
C ARG A 454 23.35 -11.75 39.42
N ALA A 455 23.11 -11.46 40.68
CA ALA A 455 22.74 -10.16 41.19
C ALA A 455 23.97 -9.46 41.78
N PHE A 456 24.19 -8.20 41.39
CA PHE A 456 25.35 -7.38 41.77
C PHE A 456 24.95 -6.11 42.52
N GLY A 457 25.69 -5.81 43.58
CA GLY A 457 25.60 -4.56 44.31
C GLY A 457 24.41 -4.49 45.24
N ASN A 458 24.68 -4.42 46.54
CA ASN A 458 23.67 -4.37 47.61
C ASN A 458 22.58 -5.42 47.40
N ALA A 459 22.99 -6.66 47.10
CA ALA A 459 22.06 -7.72 46.80
C ALA A 459 21.35 -8.18 48.07
N GLU A 460 20.01 -8.17 48.03
CA GLU A 460 19.14 -8.57 49.16
C GLU A 460 18.27 -9.75 48.71
N THR A 461 17.98 -10.68 49.64
CA THR A 461 17.10 -11.82 49.31
C THR A 461 16.15 -12.11 50.46
N ILE A 462 14.92 -12.51 50.08
CA ILE A 462 13.97 -13.23 50.94
C ILE A 462 13.74 -14.57 50.29
N TYR A 463 14.07 -15.67 51.01
CA TYR A 463 13.98 -17.03 50.54
C TYR A 463 13.31 -17.91 51.58
N PHE A 464 12.25 -18.62 51.14
CA PHE A 464 11.49 -19.55 51.97
C PHE A 464 12.14 -20.93 51.94
N LEU A 465 12.61 -21.36 53.11
CA LEU A 465 13.26 -22.65 53.29
C LEU A 465 12.21 -23.76 53.38
N GLN A 466 12.42 -24.83 52.66
CA GLN A 466 11.58 -26.05 52.68
C GLN A 466 12.40 -27.24 53.17
N ASP A 467 11.74 -28.13 53.85
CA ASP A 467 12.28 -29.47 54.16
C ASP A 467 12.06 -30.48 53.00
N GLU A 468 12.42 -31.72 53.23
CA GLU A 468 12.29 -32.81 52.22
C GLU A 468 10.83 -33.06 51.79
N ASP A 469 9.87 -32.76 52.66
CA ASP A 469 8.42 -32.90 52.40
C ASP A 469 7.81 -31.65 51.76
N SER A 470 8.63 -30.69 51.32
CA SER A 470 8.22 -29.41 50.76
C SER A 470 7.47 -28.48 51.76
N THR A 471 7.54 -28.77 53.05
CA THR A 471 6.96 -27.93 54.12
C THR A 471 7.86 -26.72 54.41
N TYR A 472 7.30 -25.53 54.50
CA TYR A 472 8.07 -24.32 54.84
C TYR A 472 8.47 -24.32 56.30
N THR A 473 9.78 -24.32 56.54
CA THR A 473 10.36 -24.38 57.88
C THR A 473 10.89 -23.05 58.38
N GLY A 474 11.27 -22.18 57.46
CA GLY A 474 11.84 -20.89 57.82
C GLY A 474 11.90 -19.89 56.69
N ILE A 475 12.24 -18.64 57.00
CA ILE A 475 12.41 -17.55 56.08
C ILE A 475 13.84 -17.00 56.25
N ASN A 476 14.64 -17.07 55.21
CA ASN A 476 15.95 -16.45 55.14
C ASN A 476 15.82 -15.04 54.60
N GLU A 477 16.21 -14.03 55.37
CA GLU A 477 16.36 -12.64 54.98
C GLU A 477 17.85 -12.30 55.06
N SER A 478 18.48 -12.07 53.89
CA SER A 478 19.93 -11.88 53.84
C SER A 478 20.33 -10.81 52.83
N LYS A 479 21.53 -10.26 53.07
CA LYS A 479 22.20 -9.25 52.23
C LYS A 479 23.62 -9.70 51.92
N SER A 480 24.13 -9.31 50.75
CA SER A 480 25.52 -9.59 50.36
C SER A 480 25.93 -8.69 49.19
N ASP A 481 27.21 -8.68 48.82
CA ASP A 481 27.70 -7.93 47.67
C ASP A 481 27.23 -8.55 46.35
N LEU A 482 27.06 -9.89 46.35
CA LEU A 482 26.72 -10.67 45.16
C LEU A 482 25.87 -11.89 45.54
N ILE A 483 24.83 -12.18 44.73
CA ILE A 483 24.02 -13.38 44.85
C ILE A 483 23.99 -14.12 43.51
N ASP A 484 24.42 -15.38 43.53
CA ASP A 484 24.26 -16.31 42.41
C ASP A 484 22.99 -17.17 42.61
N ILE A 485 22.12 -17.21 41.62
CA ILE A 485 20.87 -17.96 41.60
C ILE A 485 20.95 -18.98 40.47
N TYR A 486 20.63 -20.21 40.79
CA TYR A 486 20.62 -21.32 39.81
C TYR A 486 19.22 -21.93 39.75
N PHE A 487 18.80 -22.26 38.54
CA PHE A 487 17.50 -22.83 38.25
C PHE A 487 17.67 -24.25 37.69
N SER A 488 16.90 -25.23 38.18
CA SER A 488 16.83 -26.56 37.64
C SER A 488 15.39 -26.92 37.34
N ILE A 489 15.14 -27.52 36.17
CA ILE A 489 13.79 -27.88 35.72
C ILE A 489 12.80 -26.71 35.92
N GLN A 490 13.31 -25.45 35.75
CA GLN A 490 12.54 -24.19 35.80
C GLN A 490 12.15 -23.68 37.21
N ALA A 491 12.55 -24.41 38.27
CA ALA A 491 12.42 -23.96 39.64
C ALA A 491 13.74 -23.42 40.19
N LEU A 492 13.66 -22.56 41.18
CA LEU A 492 14.84 -22.11 41.91
C LEU A 492 15.46 -23.29 42.63
N GLU A 493 16.69 -23.65 42.26
CA GLU A 493 17.40 -24.81 42.85
C GLU A 493 18.31 -24.38 44.01
N ARG A 494 19.10 -23.29 43.78
CA ARG A 494 20.14 -22.93 44.72
C ARG A 494 20.44 -21.44 44.67
N ILE A 495 20.65 -20.82 45.85
CA ILE A 495 21.14 -19.47 46.02
C ILE A 495 22.51 -19.51 46.72
N VAL A 496 23.47 -18.76 46.23
CA VAL A 496 24.79 -18.62 46.80
C VAL A 496 25.10 -17.13 47.04
N LEU A 497 25.26 -16.75 48.29
CA LEU A 497 25.61 -15.38 48.69
C LEU A 497 27.14 -15.26 48.79
N ARG A 498 27.71 -14.14 48.31
CA ARG A 498 29.15 -13.89 48.34
C ARG A 498 29.46 -12.45 48.70
N GLY A 499 30.52 -12.27 49.51
CA GLY A 499 30.97 -10.97 49.97
C GLY A 499 30.05 -10.34 51.02
N ALA A 500 30.57 -9.85 52.09
CA ALA A 500 29.87 -9.14 53.18
C ALA A 500 28.50 -9.74 53.56
N VAL A 501 28.42 -11.07 53.64
CA VAL A 501 27.15 -11.77 53.90
C VAL A 501 26.67 -11.51 55.32
N SER A 502 25.44 -11.03 55.43
CA SER A 502 24.74 -10.87 56.73
C SER A 502 23.27 -11.25 56.53
N GLY A 503 22.62 -11.78 57.55
CA GLY A 503 21.20 -12.13 57.45
C GLY A 503 20.66 -12.78 58.69
N THR A 504 19.36 -13.08 58.65
CA THR A 504 18.62 -13.72 59.73
C THR A 504 17.73 -14.79 59.12
N VAL A 505 17.72 -15.96 59.79
CA VAL A 505 16.74 -17.04 59.48
C VAL A 505 15.66 -17.00 60.55
N TRP A 506 14.45 -16.73 60.13
CA TRP A 506 13.27 -16.74 60.99
C TRP A 506 12.55 -18.07 60.90
N PRO A 507 12.17 -18.69 62.00
CA PRO A 507 11.18 -19.78 61.98
C PRO A 507 9.89 -19.28 61.32
N ILE A 508 9.25 -20.09 60.47
CA ILE A 508 8.08 -19.70 59.69
C ILE A 508 6.93 -19.16 60.53
N GLN A 509 6.81 -19.62 61.80
CA GLN A 509 5.75 -19.22 62.73
C GLN A 509 5.98 -17.81 63.31
N GLN A 510 7.20 -17.26 63.25
CA GLN A 510 7.55 -15.97 63.83
C GLN A 510 7.31 -14.79 62.89
N LYS A 511 7.08 -15.01 61.67
CA LYS A 511 6.83 -13.98 60.65
C LYS A 511 5.63 -14.35 59.81
N ASN A 512 4.84 -13.37 59.39
CA ASN A 512 3.79 -13.56 58.41
C ASN A 512 4.41 -13.64 57.00
N PRO A 513 4.38 -14.77 56.29
CA PRO A 513 4.98 -14.91 54.95
C PRO A 513 4.47 -13.89 53.95
N ALA A 514 3.21 -13.48 54.03
CA ALA A 514 2.60 -12.53 53.08
C ALA A 514 3.13 -11.09 53.23
N GLU A 515 3.72 -10.76 54.41
CA GLU A 515 4.30 -9.45 54.71
C GLU A 515 5.80 -9.38 54.38
N MET A 516 6.42 -10.51 54.13
CA MET A 516 7.85 -10.61 53.82
C MET A 516 8.11 -10.16 52.37
N LYS A 517 8.41 -8.86 52.20
CA LYS A 517 8.61 -8.23 50.89
C LYS A 517 9.78 -7.27 50.92
N LEU A 518 10.66 -7.35 49.92
CA LEU A 518 11.71 -6.34 49.69
C LEU A 518 11.09 -5.01 49.23
N PRO A 519 11.79 -3.87 49.42
CA PRO A 519 11.25 -2.54 49.15
C PRO A 519 10.71 -2.33 47.73
N LEU A 520 11.32 -2.96 46.73
CA LEU A 520 10.94 -2.85 45.32
C LEU A 520 9.94 -3.94 44.87
N PHE A 521 9.42 -4.74 45.79
CA PHE A 521 8.53 -5.84 45.48
C PHE A 521 7.24 -5.36 44.78
N LYS A 522 6.98 -5.86 43.58
CA LYS A 522 5.76 -5.62 42.85
C LYS A 522 5.43 -6.85 41.98
N TRP A 523 4.36 -7.56 42.30
CA TRP A 523 3.90 -8.70 41.52
C TRP A 523 2.98 -8.22 40.41
N ASN A 524 3.35 -8.44 39.15
CA ASN A 524 2.72 -7.88 37.95
C ASN A 524 1.99 -8.93 37.10
N ASP A 525 1.56 -10.06 37.65
CA ASP A 525 0.95 -11.16 36.85
C ASP A 525 -0.27 -10.71 36.03
N LEU A 526 -1.02 -9.71 36.46
CA LEU A 526 -2.12 -9.14 35.69
C LEU A 526 -1.69 -8.47 34.37
N ARG A 527 -0.44 -8.04 34.27
CA ARG A 527 0.13 -7.45 33.05
C ARG A 527 0.68 -8.51 32.10
N ARG A 528 0.86 -9.75 32.58
CA ARG A 528 1.50 -10.83 31.82
C ARG A 528 0.59 -11.30 30.69
N PRO A 529 1.02 -11.25 29.42
CA PRO A 529 0.29 -11.90 28.35
C PRO A 529 0.39 -13.43 28.52
N LYS A 530 -0.76 -14.09 28.68
CA LYS A 530 -0.83 -15.55 28.94
C LYS A 530 -1.01 -16.35 27.67
N SER A 531 -1.40 -15.68 26.58
CA SER A 531 -1.58 -16.28 25.27
C SER A 531 -1.28 -15.29 24.16
N ARG A 532 -1.07 -15.78 22.94
CA ARG A 532 -0.97 -14.93 21.76
C ARG A 532 -2.24 -14.10 21.49
N LEU A 533 -3.40 -14.53 22.00
CA LEU A 533 -4.65 -13.80 21.84
C LEU A 533 -4.71 -12.54 22.72
N ASP A 534 -4.01 -12.52 23.85
CA ASP A 534 -3.95 -11.36 24.75
C ASP A 534 -3.19 -10.17 24.12
N LEU A 535 -2.46 -10.41 23.04
CA LEU A 535 -1.79 -9.39 22.26
C LEU A 535 -2.75 -8.61 21.35
N LEU A 536 -3.92 -9.18 21.07
CA LEU A 536 -4.91 -8.58 20.17
C LEU A 536 -5.93 -7.70 20.93
N GLN A 537 -5.94 -7.82 22.26
CA GLN A 537 -6.77 -7.03 23.16
C GLN A 537 -6.05 -5.73 23.56
#